data_3ff99b7544cef8c89f377cd6b61b30b0
#
_entry.id   3ff99b7544cef8c89f377cd6b61b30b0
#
_cell.length_a   1.000
_cell.length_b   1.000
_cell.length_c   1.000
_cell.angle_alpha   90.00
_cell.angle_beta   90.00
_cell.angle_gamma   90.00
#
_symmetry.space_group_name_H-M   'P 1'
#
loop_
_entity.id
_entity.type
_entity.pdbx_description
1 polymer ?
#
loop_
_entity_poly.entity_id
_entity_poly.type
_entity_poly.pdbx_seq_one_letter_code
_entity_poly.pdbx_strand_id
1 'polypeptide(L)'
;MNYSPVSGWMLDYFYKFATGTFKSGMNSEQVSGVFNDLMASPVEMIIWLAIIVVFGFFVCSRGLQKGIEKVSKVMMVALLALIIILAINSMMLSNAGEGLSFYLVPDFGKVKNVGLGKVITSAMSQAFFTLGLGIASMEIFGSYMNKDRTLYGEAVQICALDTFVAIVAGLIIFPACFSFGVQPDQGPALIFVTLPNVFVNMTGGRIWGTLFFLFMTFASFSTVIAVFENLVAFLTDTFGMSRTKASIINGIIMFFACLPCIFGFNIWKDFNILGKGVLDLEDFVVSNLLLPIGAMVYLLFCTTKFGWGFDNYFEECNTGKGLKLSRVLKPYLKYALPVLIVIVFVQGFIG
;
A
#
# COMPACT_ATOMS: atom_id res chain seq x y z
N MET A 1 2.36 -7.20 -8.71
CA MET A 1 2.57 -6.69 -10.06
C MET A 1 1.84 -5.37 -10.28
N ASN A 2 0.55 -5.26 -9.93
CA ASN A 2 -0.26 -4.03 -10.06
C ASN A 2 0.28 -2.80 -9.30
N TYR A 3 0.94 -2.99 -8.18
CA TYR A 3 1.41 -1.89 -7.32
C TYR A 3 2.57 -1.07 -7.92
N SER A 4 3.48 -1.70 -8.68
CA SER A 4 4.61 -1.01 -9.31
C SER A 4 4.19 -0.03 -10.41
N PRO A 5 3.27 -0.36 -11.34
CA PRO A 5 2.69 0.62 -12.27
C PRO A 5 2.02 1.80 -11.56
N VAL A 6 1.20 1.55 -10.53
CA VAL A 6 0.53 2.62 -9.77
C VAL A 6 1.54 3.55 -9.08
N SER A 7 2.65 3.00 -8.56
CA SER A 7 3.75 3.81 -8.02
C SER A 7 4.40 4.68 -9.12
N GLY A 8 4.49 4.15 -10.35
CA GLY A 8 4.93 4.93 -11.51
C GLY A 8 3.99 6.10 -11.84
N TRP A 9 2.67 5.90 -11.75
CA TRP A 9 1.69 6.98 -11.95
C TRP A 9 1.79 8.07 -10.88
N MET A 10 2.07 7.70 -9.62
CA MET A 10 2.30 8.69 -8.56
C MET A 10 3.53 9.55 -8.84
N LEU A 11 4.61 8.94 -9.34
CA LEU A 11 5.83 9.65 -9.75
C LEU A 11 5.59 10.54 -10.97
N ASP A 12 4.79 10.09 -11.94
CA ASP A 12 4.35 10.90 -13.08
C ASP A 12 3.57 12.14 -12.65
N TYR A 13 2.62 11.96 -11.74
CA TYR A 13 1.83 13.08 -11.22
C TYR A 13 2.67 14.06 -10.40
N PHE A 14 3.64 13.55 -9.62
CA PHE A 14 4.64 14.42 -9.00
C PHE A 14 5.36 15.27 -10.05
N TYR A 15 5.84 14.66 -11.13
CA TYR A 15 6.50 15.37 -12.23
C TYR A 15 5.56 16.37 -12.91
N LYS A 16 4.33 16.00 -13.22
CA LYS A 16 3.33 16.86 -13.86
C LYS A 16 2.94 18.07 -13.01
N PHE A 17 2.81 17.91 -11.69
CA PHE A 17 2.61 19.05 -10.79
C PHE A 17 3.85 19.92 -10.68
N ALA A 18 5.03 19.34 -10.52
CA ALA A 18 6.30 20.06 -10.40
C ALA A 18 6.63 20.89 -11.65
N THR A 19 6.35 20.35 -12.83
CA THR A 19 6.58 21.04 -14.13
C THR A 19 5.48 22.02 -14.51
N GLY A 20 4.30 21.97 -13.84
CA GLY A 20 3.19 22.88 -14.09
C GLY A 20 2.28 22.45 -15.24
N THR A 21 2.20 21.15 -15.52
CA THR A 21 1.17 20.58 -16.41
C THR A 21 -0.22 20.83 -15.81
N PHE A 22 -0.38 20.65 -14.49
CA PHE A 22 -1.56 21.07 -13.76
C PHE A 22 -1.50 22.57 -13.48
N LYS A 23 -2.42 23.33 -14.11
CA LYS A 23 -2.53 24.79 -13.98
C LYS A 23 -3.67 25.14 -13.06
N SER A 24 -3.55 26.24 -12.33
CA SER A 24 -4.65 26.79 -11.53
C SER A 24 -5.84 27.14 -12.44
N GLY A 25 -7.05 26.77 -12.00
CA GLY A 25 -8.29 27.03 -12.74
C GLY A 25 -8.61 26.04 -13.87
N MET A 26 -7.89 24.93 -13.99
CA MET A 26 -8.33 23.82 -14.85
C MET A 26 -9.68 23.29 -14.39
N ASN A 27 -10.57 22.99 -15.36
CA ASN A 27 -11.85 22.36 -15.05
C ASN A 27 -11.70 20.84 -14.84
N SER A 28 -12.74 20.21 -14.28
CA SER A 28 -12.72 18.76 -13.99
C SER A 28 -12.49 17.88 -15.21
N GLU A 29 -12.97 18.31 -16.38
CA GLU A 29 -12.78 17.55 -17.62
C GLU A 29 -11.32 17.56 -18.07
N GLN A 30 -10.66 18.72 -17.97
CA GLN A 30 -9.22 18.83 -18.26
C GLN A 30 -8.36 18.03 -17.29
N VAL A 31 -8.70 18.04 -16.01
CA VAL A 31 -7.98 17.23 -15.00
C VAL A 31 -8.17 15.75 -15.24
N SER A 32 -9.41 15.31 -15.50
CA SER A 32 -9.70 13.91 -15.86
C SER A 32 -9.03 13.52 -17.18
N GLY A 33 -8.92 14.46 -18.12
CA GLY A 33 -8.19 14.27 -19.38
C GLY A 33 -6.74 13.87 -19.15
N VAL A 34 -6.02 14.50 -18.21
CA VAL A 34 -4.62 14.13 -17.89
C VAL A 34 -4.50 12.69 -17.47
N PHE A 35 -5.46 12.18 -16.68
CA PHE A 35 -5.47 10.78 -16.27
C PHE A 35 -5.80 9.84 -17.44
N ASN A 36 -6.79 10.20 -18.24
CA ASN A 36 -7.18 9.41 -19.40
C ASN A 36 -6.06 9.34 -20.45
N ASP A 37 -5.35 10.46 -20.68
CA ASP A 37 -4.19 10.51 -21.59
C ASP A 37 -3.06 9.60 -21.10
N LEU A 38 -2.77 9.61 -19.79
CA LEU A 38 -1.79 8.68 -19.18
C LEU A 38 -2.22 7.22 -19.41
N MET A 39 -3.48 6.88 -19.13
CA MET A 39 -4.00 5.52 -19.31
C MET A 39 -4.01 5.08 -20.77
N ALA A 40 -4.22 6.00 -21.69
CA ALA A 40 -4.21 5.75 -23.13
C ALA A 40 -2.78 5.61 -23.71
N SER A 41 -1.74 6.09 -23.00
CA SER A 41 -0.35 6.08 -23.44
C SER A 41 0.46 4.93 -22.83
N PRO A 42 0.55 3.75 -23.50
CA PRO A 42 1.35 2.64 -22.99
C PRO A 42 2.83 2.99 -22.84
N VAL A 43 3.36 3.82 -23.72
CA VAL A 43 4.78 4.21 -23.69
C VAL A 43 5.10 5.04 -22.45
N GLU A 44 4.27 6.02 -22.10
CA GLU A 44 4.44 6.85 -20.90
C GLU A 44 4.37 6.00 -19.63
N MET A 45 3.36 5.11 -19.54
CA MET A 45 3.21 4.18 -18.41
C MET A 45 4.43 3.25 -18.28
N ILE A 46 4.97 2.73 -19.37
CA ILE A 46 6.15 1.86 -19.39
C ILE A 46 7.40 2.60 -18.92
N ILE A 47 7.58 3.87 -19.33
CA ILE A 47 8.73 4.68 -18.90
C ILE A 47 8.71 4.87 -17.39
N TRP A 48 7.56 5.27 -16.81
CA TRP A 48 7.43 5.44 -15.36
C TRP A 48 7.57 4.13 -14.59
N LEU A 49 7.04 3.03 -15.11
CA LEU A 49 7.28 1.69 -14.56
C LEU A 49 8.77 1.35 -14.57
N ALA A 50 9.47 1.58 -15.68
CA ALA A 50 10.90 1.28 -15.80
C ALA A 50 11.71 2.05 -14.74
N ILE A 51 11.41 3.33 -14.52
CA ILE A 51 12.07 4.14 -13.49
C ILE A 51 11.88 3.52 -12.09
N ILE A 52 10.66 3.15 -11.72
CA ILE A 52 10.36 2.54 -10.42
C ILE A 52 11.07 1.19 -10.25
N VAL A 53 11.02 0.33 -11.27
CA VAL A 53 11.63 -1.01 -11.21
C VAL A 53 13.15 -0.91 -11.14
N VAL A 54 13.78 -0.11 -12.02
CA VAL A 54 15.24 0.06 -12.04
C VAL A 54 15.74 0.65 -10.74
N PHE A 55 15.10 1.73 -10.25
CA PHE A 55 15.54 2.38 -9.02
C PHE A 55 15.28 1.49 -7.79
N GLY A 56 14.17 0.79 -7.73
CA GLY A 56 13.84 -0.13 -6.63
C GLY A 56 14.85 -1.28 -6.54
N PHE A 57 15.13 -1.98 -7.62
CA PHE A 57 16.14 -3.06 -7.60
C PHE A 57 17.57 -2.55 -7.48
N PHE A 58 17.85 -1.33 -7.93
CA PHE A 58 19.14 -0.70 -7.63
C PHE A 58 19.34 -0.50 -6.12
N VAL A 59 18.31 -0.03 -5.40
CA VAL A 59 18.35 0.10 -3.94
C VAL A 59 18.56 -1.27 -3.27
N CYS A 60 17.80 -2.30 -3.67
CA CYS A 60 17.93 -3.65 -3.14
C CYS A 60 19.31 -4.27 -3.42
N SER A 61 19.92 -3.98 -4.58
CA SER A 61 21.25 -4.50 -4.93
C SER A 61 22.36 -4.00 -4.01
N ARG A 62 22.19 -2.80 -3.40
CA ARG A 62 23.15 -2.22 -2.45
C ARG A 62 23.14 -2.88 -1.07
N GLY A 63 22.19 -3.76 -0.81
CA GLY A 63 22.02 -4.48 0.45
C GLY A 63 21.30 -3.67 1.53
N LEU A 64 21.04 -4.31 2.68
CA LEU A 64 20.20 -3.77 3.73
C LEU A 64 20.71 -2.42 4.27
N GLN A 65 21.92 -2.38 4.83
CA GLN A 65 22.44 -1.19 5.52
C GLN A 65 22.74 -0.01 4.58
N LYS A 66 23.33 -0.27 3.40
CA LYS A 66 23.77 0.79 2.48
C LYS A 66 22.69 1.24 1.50
N GLY A 67 21.70 0.40 1.24
CA GLY A 67 20.60 0.66 0.30
C GLY A 67 19.29 0.87 1.01
N ILE A 68 18.65 -0.22 1.40
CA ILE A 68 17.26 -0.21 1.88
C ILE A 68 17.09 0.64 3.14
N GLU A 69 17.87 0.39 4.19
CA GLU A 69 17.74 1.09 5.48
C GLU A 69 17.94 2.60 5.32
N LYS A 70 19.00 3.02 4.61
CA LYS A 70 19.31 4.44 4.44
C LYS A 70 18.22 5.16 3.63
N VAL A 71 17.79 4.58 2.51
CA VAL A 71 16.76 5.16 1.64
C VAL A 71 15.42 5.20 2.36
N SER A 72 14.98 4.08 2.95
CA SER A 72 13.73 4.00 3.68
C SER A 72 13.68 4.97 4.86
N LYS A 73 14.76 5.10 5.64
CA LYS A 73 14.80 6.02 6.77
C LYS A 73 14.62 7.49 6.35
N VAL A 74 15.30 7.91 5.28
CA VAL A 74 15.15 9.28 4.75
C VAL A 74 13.74 9.50 4.21
N MET A 75 13.21 8.53 3.44
CA MET A 75 11.87 8.60 2.89
C MET A 75 10.80 8.65 3.97
N MET A 76 10.90 7.81 5.02
CA MET A 76 9.93 7.77 6.11
C MET A 76 9.92 9.06 6.94
N VAL A 77 11.09 9.66 7.22
CA VAL A 77 11.15 10.96 7.90
C VAL A 77 10.52 12.06 7.04
N ALA A 78 10.84 12.10 5.75
CA ALA A 78 10.25 13.05 4.81
C ALA A 78 8.73 12.85 4.68
N LEU A 79 8.28 11.59 4.60
CA LEU A 79 6.88 11.21 4.56
C LEU A 79 6.11 11.72 5.79
N LEU A 80 6.62 11.46 6.99
CA LEU A 80 5.98 11.92 8.23
C LEU A 80 5.91 13.45 8.31
N ALA A 81 6.95 14.16 7.88
CA ALA A 81 6.93 15.61 7.81
C ALA A 81 5.89 16.13 6.81
N LEU A 82 5.85 15.55 5.60
CA LEU A 82 4.92 15.95 4.54
C LEU A 82 3.47 15.68 4.92
N ILE A 83 3.16 14.51 5.50
CA ILE A 83 1.78 14.16 5.88
C ILE A 83 1.24 15.12 6.97
N ILE A 84 2.09 15.51 7.93
CA ILE A 84 1.70 16.48 8.96
C ILE A 84 1.44 17.86 8.36
N ILE A 85 2.32 18.35 7.49
CA ILE A 85 2.17 19.64 6.81
C ILE A 85 0.88 19.67 5.97
N LEU A 86 0.63 18.62 5.19
CA LEU A 86 -0.56 18.51 4.35
C LEU A 86 -1.84 18.41 5.19
N ALA A 87 -1.83 17.66 6.29
CA ALA A 87 -2.99 17.54 7.18
C ALA A 87 -3.34 18.88 7.84
N ILE A 88 -2.35 19.61 8.35
CA ILE A 88 -2.55 20.95 8.93
C ILE A 88 -3.16 21.88 7.86
N ASN A 89 -2.59 21.91 6.66
CA ASN A 89 -3.12 22.73 5.57
C ASN A 89 -4.57 22.37 5.23
N SER A 90 -4.87 21.08 5.08
CA SER A 90 -6.22 20.60 4.73
C SER A 90 -7.27 20.94 5.81
N MET A 91 -6.91 20.83 7.09
CA MET A 91 -7.78 21.19 8.20
C MET A 91 -8.01 22.70 8.34
N MET A 92 -7.16 23.55 7.77
CA MET A 92 -7.31 25.01 7.77
C MET A 92 -8.20 25.53 6.63
N LEU A 93 -8.70 24.68 5.75
CA LEU A 93 -9.60 25.05 4.66
C LEU A 93 -10.98 25.45 5.19
N SER A 94 -11.69 26.33 4.46
CA SER A 94 -12.92 27.00 4.92
C SER A 94 -14.06 26.05 5.29
N ASN A 95 -14.21 24.91 4.60
CA ASN A 95 -15.29 23.94 4.84
C ASN A 95 -14.74 22.59 5.36
N ALA A 96 -13.56 22.60 5.94
CA ALA A 96 -12.92 21.38 6.46
C ALA A 96 -13.77 20.60 7.48
N GLY A 97 -14.64 21.30 8.24
CA GLY A 97 -15.49 20.71 9.25
C GLY A 97 -16.47 19.66 8.73
N GLU A 98 -17.03 19.85 7.54
CA GLU A 98 -17.93 18.86 6.91
C GLU A 98 -17.17 17.58 6.55
N GLY A 99 -15.98 17.71 5.95
CA GLY A 99 -15.12 16.58 5.61
C GLY A 99 -14.60 15.84 6.85
N LEU A 100 -14.26 16.55 7.93
CA LEU A 100 -13.90 15.96 9.20
C LEU A 100 -15.06 15.18 9.83
N SER A 101 -16.27 15.74 9.79
CA SER A 101 -17.48 15.07 10.27
C SER A 101 -17.78 13.81 9.47
N PHE A 102 -17.69 13.89 8.13
CA PHE A 102 -17.87 12.74 7.25
C PHE A 102 -16.88 11.61 7.56
N TYR A 103 -15.64 11.94 7.83
CA TYR A 103 -14.57 10.96 8.06
C TYR A 103 -14.58 10.37 9.45
N LEU A 104 -14.75 11.19 10.49
CA LEU A 104 -14.55 10.79 11.88
C LEU A 104 -15.83 10.40 12.61
N VAL A 105 -17.00 10.86 12.15
CA VAL A 105 -18.27 10.57 12.81
C VAL A 105 -18.92 9.34 12.17
N PRO A 106 -19.06 8.22 12.93
CA PRO A 106 -19.65 7.00 12.38
C PRO A 106 -21.15 7.20 12.09
N ASP A 107 -21.56 6.85 10.88
CA ASP A 107 -22.97 6.80 10.47
C ASP A 107 -23.51 5.38 10.63
N PHE A 108 -24.08 5.09 11.80
CA PHE A 108 -24.66 3.78 12.10
C PHE A 108 -25.88 3.44 11.21
N GLY A 109 -26.54 4.45 10.64
CA GLY A 109 -27.61 4.24 9.66
C GLY A 109 -27.09 3.60 8.39
N LYS A 110 -25.99 4.14 7.84
CA LYS A 110 -25.32 3.54 6.68
C LYS A 110 -24.76 2.15 6.97
N VAL A 111 -24.16 1.96 8.15
CA VAL A 111 -23.66 0.64 8.58
C VAL A 111 -24.80 -0.40 8.60
N LYS A 112 -25.99 -0.03 9.09
CA LYS A 112 -27.15 -0.93 9.09
C LYS A 112 -27.62 -1.29 7.68
N ASN A 113 -27.61 -0.33 6.76
CA ASN A 113 -28.02 -0.54 5.37
C ASN A 113 -27.05 -1.44 4.58
N VAL A 114 -25.73 -1.24 4.78
CA VAL A 114 -24.68 -2.06 4.15
C VAL A 114 -24.58 -3.45 4.77
N GLY A 115 -24.89 -3.56 6.04
CA GLY A 115 -24.74 -4.77 6.85
C GLY A 115 -23.42 -4.82 7.61
N LEU A 116 -23.51 -4.99 8.94
CA LEU A 116 -22.35 -5.02 9.82
C LEU A 116 -21.30 -6.06 9.42
N GLY A 117 -21.73 -7.24 8.96
CA GLY A 117 -20.84 -8.30 8.48
C GLY A 117 -19.95 -7.81 7.31
N LYS A 118 -20.54 -7.16 6.32
CA LYS A 118 -19.81 -6.62 5.16
C LYS A 118 -18.83 -5.51 5.57
N VAL A 119 -19.22 -4.65 6.49
CA VAL A 119 -18.32 -3.59 7.00
C VAL A 119 -17.10 -4.19 7.72
N ILE A 120 -17.31 -5.16 8.61
CA ILE A 120 -16.22 -5.81 9.35
C ILE A 120 -15.26 -6.52 8.40
N THR A 121 -15.79 -7.28 7.45
CA THR A 121 -14.92 -8.05 6.54
C THR A 121 -14.18 -7.19 5.54
N SER A 122 -14.78 -6.09 5.06
CA SER A 122 -14.07 -5.10 4.25
C SER A 122 -12.93 -4.46 5.03
N ALA A 123 -13.16 -4.11 6.31
CA ALA A 123 -12.13 -3.58 7.19
C ALA A 123 -10.99 -4.59 7.43
N MET A 124 -11.34 -5.89 7.63
CA MET A 124 -10.34 -6.95 7.78
C MET A 124 -9.54 -7.16 6.49
N SER A 125 -10.17 -7.19 5.33
CA SER A 125 -9.49 -7.28 4.03
C SER A 125 -8.52 -6.12 3.82
N GLN A 126 -8.95 -4.90 4.18
CA GLN A 126 -8.08 -3.72 4.13
C GLN A 126 -6.88 -3.87 5.09
N ALA A 127 -7.07 -4.37 6.31
CA ALA A 127 -5.97 -4.62 7.25
C ALA A 127 -4.98 -5.68 6.72
N PHE A 128 -5.46 -6.74 6.08
CA PHE A 128 -4.60 -7.74 5.42
C PHE A 128 -3.75 -7.12 4.32
N PHE A 129 -4.36 -6.24 3.52
CA PHE A 129 -3.67 -5.60 2.40
C PHE A 129 -2.62 -4.59 2.89
N THR A 130 -2.99 -3.66 3.78
CA THR A 130 -2.10 -2.59 4.22
C THR A 130 -0.89 -3.11 5.02
N LEU A 131 -1.08 -4.14 5.84
CA LEU A 131 0.00 -4.78 6.60
C LEU A 131 0.79 -5.81 5.76
N GLY A 132 0.37 -6.09 4.52
CA GLY A 132 1.04 -7.06 3.64
C GLY A 132 1.08 -8.47 4.21
N LEU A 133 0.03 -8.88 4.94
CA LEU A 133 -0.03 -10.21 5.56
C LEU A 133 -0.05 -11.29 4.48
N GLY A 134 0.81 -12.28 4.60
CA GLY A 134 0.89 -13.41 3.66
C GLY A 134 1.80 -13.20 2.44
N ILE A 135 2.44 -12.02 2.28
CA ILE A 135 3.39 -11.74 1.18
C ILE A 135 4.84 -12.08 1.56
N ALA A 136 5.13 -12.48 2.79
CA ALA A 136 6.45 -12.70 3.35
C ALA A 136 7.35 -11.44 3.50
N SER A 137 6.88 -10.24 3.19
CA SER A 137 7.70 -9.03 3.33
C SER A 137 8.08 -8.76 4.78
N MET A 138 7.15 -8.95 5.71
CA MET A 138 7.41 -8.75 7.15
C MET A 138 8.31 -9.87 7.71
N GLU A 139 8.21 -11.08 7.21
CA GLU A 139 9.05 -12.21 7.59
C GLU A 139 10.50 -11.94 7.18
N ILE A 140 10.75 -11.42 5.99
CA ILE A 140 12.09 -11.04 5.53
C ILE A 140 12.67 -9.94 6.40
N PHE A 141 11.92 -8.86 6.68
CA PHE A 141 12.40 -7.82 7.59
C PHE A 141 12.60 -8.35 9.02
N GLY A 142 11.72 -9.22 9.50
CA GLY A 142 11.88 -9.88 10.78
C GLY A 142 13.15 -10.73 10.86
N SER A 143 13.55 -11.40 9.77
CA SER A 143 14.78 -12.19 9.70
C SER A 143 16.06 -11.34 9.79
N TYR A 144 15.97 -10.05 9.47
CA TYR A 144 17.08 -9.10 9.55
C TYR A 144 17.18 -8.41 10.92
N MET A 145 16.17 -8.60 11.78
CA MET A 145 16.16 -7.98 13.12
C MET A 145 17.18 -8.61 14.05
N ASN A 146 17.84 -7.78 14.85
CA ASN A 146 18.64 -8.24 15.96
C ASN A 146 17.74 -8.76 17.10
N LYS A 147 18.24 -9.71 17.88
CA LYS A 147 17.51 -10.30 19.02
C LYS A 147 17.46 -9.40 20.29
N ASP A 148 17.75 -8.12 20.16
CA ASP A 148 17.67 -7.13 21.24
C ASP A 148 16.24 -6.58 21.45
N ARG A 149 15.35 -6.75 20.46
CA ARG A 149 13.95 -6.31 20.51
C ARG A 149 12.98 -7.46 20.27
N THR A 150 11.80 -7.38 20.92
CA THR A 150 10.75 -8.40 20.77
C THR A 150 10.02 -8.24 19.44
N LEU A 151 9.79 -9.35 18.71
CA LEU A 151 8.99 -9.34 17.47
C LEU A 151 7.57 -8.84 17.71
N TYR A 152 6.95 -9.22 18.84
CA TYR A 152 5.61 -8.77 19.19
C TYR A 152 5.57 -7.24 19.41
N GLY A 153 6.58 -6.68 20.07
CA GLY A 153 6.68 -5.23 20.27
C GLY A 153 6.80 -4.45 18.97
N GLU A 154 7.62 -4.93 18.04
CA GLU A 154 7.76 -4.32 16.70
C GLU A 154 6.47 -4.45 15.89
N ALA A 155 5.79 -5.60 15.92
CA ALA A 155 4.50 -5.77 15.25
C ALA A 155 3.44 -4.76 15.75
N VAL A 156 3.36 -4.53 17.07
CA VAL A 156 2.44 -3.53 17.64
C VAL A 156 2.82 -2.11 17.18
N GLN A 157 4.12 -1.78 17.12
CA GLN A 157 4.56 -0.48 16.63
C GLN A 157 4.22 -0.28 15.14
N ILE A 158 4.42 -1.31 14.31
CA ILE A 158 4.07 -1.27 12.88
C ILE A 158 2.57 -1.00 12.72
N CYS A 159 1.71 -1.77 13.41
CA CYS A 159 0.26 -1.55 13.36
C CYS A 159 -0.15 -0.14 13.82
N ALA A 160 0.48 0.38 14.88
CA ALA A 160 0.19 1.71 15.38
C ALA A 160 0.60 2.82 14.39
N LEU A 161 1.77 2.69 13.76
CA LEU A 161 2.25 3.65 12.76
C LEU A 161 1.43 3.59 11.48
N ASP A 162 1.09 2.40 10.99
CA ASP A 162 0.23 2.21 9.82
C ASP A 162 -1.14 2.86 10.04
N THR A 163 -1.77 2.57 11.18
CA THR A 163 -3.04 3.19 11.57
C THR A 163 -2.94 4.71 11.67
N PHE A 164 -1.87 5.23 12.27
CA PHE A 164 -1.63 6.66 12.38
C PHE A 164 -1.54 7.32 11.00
N VAL A 165 -0.73 6.76 10.09
CA VAL A 165 -0.59 7.28 8.72
C VAL A 165 -1.91 7.23 7.96
N ALA A 166 -2.68 6.13 8.09
CA ALA A 166 -3.98 5.99 7.45
C ALA A 166 -4.99 7.05 7.95
N ILE A 167 -5.05 7.28 9.28
CA ILE A 167 -5.93 8.31 9.85
C ILE A 167 -5.54 9.69 9.36
N VAL A 168 -4.23 10.02 9.38
CA VAL A 168 -3.77 11.34 8.95
C VAL A 168 -3.97 11.55 7.45
N ALA A 169 -3.83 10.50 6.62
CA ALA A 169 -4.14 10.58 5.19
C ALA A 169 -5.62 10.91 4.96
N GLY A 170 -6.55 10.34 5.73
CA GLY A 170 -7.96 10.72 5.69
C GLY A 170 -8.20 12.19 6.09
N LEU A 171 -7.45 12.70 7.08
CA LEU A 171 -7.50 14.13 7.46
C LEU A 171 -6.98 15.07 6.36
N ILE A 172 -6.19 14.58 5.42
CA ILE A 172 -5.79 15.35 4.24
C ILE A 172 -6.91 15.33 3.18
N ILE A 173 -7.41 14.14 2.87
CA ILE A 173 -8.26 13.89 1.71
C ILE A 173 -9.68 14.45 1.92
N PHE A 174 -10.36 14.04 2.98
CA PHE A 174 -11.77 14.36 3.16
C PHE A 174 -12.03 15.85 3.37
N PRO A 175 -11.32 16.57 4.27
CA PRO A 175 -11.51 18.01 4.39
C PRO A 175 -11.24 18.76 3.09
N ALA A 176 -10.23 18.35 2.33
CA ALA A 176 -9.92 18.96 1.05
C ALA A 176 -11.03 18.73 0.02
N CYS A 177 -11.54 17.51 -0.14
CA CYS A 177 -12.65 17.22 -1.05
C CYS A 177 -13.89 18.05 -0.75
N PHE A 178 -14.34 18.09 0.51
CA PHE A 178 -15.52 18.85 0.92
C PHE A 178 -15.34 20.35 0.79
N SER A 179 -14.14 20.88 1.09
CA SER A 179 -13.85 22.31 0.95
C SER A 179 -13.94 22.82 -0.48
N PHE A 180 -13.67 21.97 -1.47
CA PHE A 180 -13.73 22.32 -2.88
C PHE A 180 -14.94 21.74 -3.59
N GLY A 181 -15.92 21.17 -2.86
CA GLY A 181 -17.16 20.63 -3.42
C GLY A 181 -16.96 19.43 -4.35
N VAL A 182 -15.84 18.71 -4.18
CA VAL A 182 -15.53 17.52 -4.95
C VAL A 182 -15.96 16.30 -4.14
N GLN A 183 -16.79 15.44 -4.71
CA GLN A 183 -17.20 14.21 -4.03
C GLN A 183 -16.00 13.26 -3.90
N PRO A 184 -15.77 12.69 -2.71
CA PRO A 184 -14.72 11.70 -2.53
C PRO A 184 -15.11 10.41 -3.27
N ASP A 185 -14.36 10.12 -4.32
CA ASP A 185 -14.49 8.88 -5.08
C ASP A 185 -13.70 7.74 -4.40
N GLN A 186 -13.61 6.59 -5.03
CA GLN A 186 -12.86 5.45 -4.51
C GLN A 186 -11.88 4.91 -5.55
N GLY A 187 -10.89 4.16 -5.08
CA GLY A 187 -9.86 3.58 -5.94
C GLY A 187 -8.94 4.62 -6.60
N PRO A 188 -8.36 4.32 -7.77
CA PRO A 188 -7.43 5.21 -8.46
C PRO A 188 -8.02 6.60 -8.79
N ALA A 189 -9.33 6.70 -9.06
CA ALA A 189 -9.98 7.96 -9.39
C ALA A 189 -9.87 8.98 -8.24
N LEU A 190 -9.92 8.55 -6.98
CA LEU A 190 -9.73 9.44 -5.84
C LEU A 190 -8.36 10.14 -5.90
N ILE A 191 -7.30 9.41 -6.18
CA ILE A 191 -5.93 9.93 -6.15
C ILE A 191 -5.61 10.72 -7.43
N PHE A 192 -6.01 10.21 -8.60
CA PHE A 192 -5.54 10.72 -9.88
C PHE A 192 -6.51 11.67 -10.58
N VAL A 193 -7.77 11.77 -10.11
CA VAL A 193 -8.76 12.67 -10.65
C VAL A 193 -9.29 13.62 -9.59
N THR A 194 -9.83 13.07 -8.47
CA THR A 194 -10.48 13.88 -7.44
C THR A 194 -9.51 14.84 -6.75
N LEU A 195 -8.39 14.35 -6.23
CA LEU A 195 -7.41 15.19 -5.53
C LEU A 195 -6.69 16.20 -6.44
N PRO A 196 -6.28 15.89 -7.68
CA PRO A 196 -5.81 16.93 -8.60
C PRO A 196 -6.83 18.03 -8.85
N ASN A 197 -8.14 17.72 -8.96
CA ASN A 197 -9.19 18.72 -9.03
C ASN A 197 -9.21 19.65 -7.81
N VAL A 198 -9.01 19.10 -6.63
CA VAL A 198 -8.87 19.90 -5.40
C VAL A 198 -7.67 20.85 -5.51
N PHE A 199 -6.50 20.31 -5.86
CA PHE A 199 -5.26 21.09 -5.90
C PHE A 199 -5.30 22.22 -6.96
N VAL A 200 -5.84 21.99 -8.18
CA VAL A 200 -5.89 23.03 -9.19
C VAL A 200 -6.80 24.20 -8.82
N ASN A 201 -7.76 23.99 -7.91
CA ASN A 201 -8.66 25.01 -7.39
C ASN A 201 -8.16 25.67 -6.10
N MET A 202 -7.09 25.12 -5.47
CA MET A 202 -6.47 25.67 -4.28
C MET A 202 -5.50 26.81 -4.57
N THR A 203 -5.43 27.81 -3.67
CA THR A 203 -4.34 28.79 -3.68
C THR A 203 -2.99 28.08 -3.43
N GLY A 204 -2.04 28.26 -4.36
CA GLY A 204 -0.76 27.53 -4.28
C GLY A 204 -0.86 26.03 -4.59
N GLY A 205 -1.92 25.58 -5.24
CA GLY A 205 -2.23 24.17 -5.49
C GLY A 205 -1.14 23.40 -6.22
N ARG A 206 -0.36 24.08 -7.08
CA ARG A 206 0.83 23.46 -7.69
C ARG A 206 1.83 22.97 -6.64
N ILE A 207 2.10 23.76 -5.60
CA ILE A 207 3.02 23.38 -4.52
C ILE A 207 2.43 22.24 -3.71
N TRP A 208 1.16 22.37 -3.31
CA TRP A 208 0.46 21.36 -2.52
C TRP A 208 0.31 20.04 -3.26
N GLY A 209 -0.05 20.07 -4.54
CA GLY A 209 -0.11 18.88 -5.37
C GLY A 209 1.27 18.22 -5.55
N THR A 210 2.32 19.01 -5.78
CA THR A 210 3.69 18.49 -5.84
C THR A 210 4.10 17.80 -4.54
N LEU A 211 3.85 18.42 -3.38
CA LEU A 211 4.16 17.84 -2.08
C LEU A 211 3.34 16.58 -1.79
N PHE A 212 2.05 16.58 -2.15
CA PHE A 212 1.18 15.42 -1.98
C PHE A 212 1.66 14.24 -2.82
N PHE A 213 1.92 14.44 -4.11
CA PHE A 213 2.38 13.35 -4.97
C PHE A 213 3.81 12.91 -4.66
N LEU A 214 4.66 13.78 -4.11
CA LEU A 214 5.95 13.39 -3.56
C LEU A 214 5.76 12.48 -2.34
N PHE A 215 4.85 12.83 -1.42
CA PHE A 215 4.46 11.99 -0.29
C PHE A 215 3.95 10.63 -0.75
N MET A 216 3.00 10.60 -1.69
CA MET A 216 2.43 9.36 -2.23
C MET A 216 3.48 8.48 -2.93
N THR A 217 4.40 9.11 -3.67
CA THR A 217 5.53 8.40 -4.30
C THR A 217 6.43 7.74 -3.26
N PHE A 218 6.77 8.45 -2.18
CA PHE A 218 7.59 7.87 -1.10
C PHE A 218 6.86 6.74 -0.37
N ALA A 219 5.58 6.92 -0.07
CA ALA A 219 4.76 5.90 0.57
C ALA A 219 4.69 4.63 -0.28
N SER A 220 4.35 4.76 -1.56
CA SER A 220 4.25 3.61 -2.47
C SER A 220 5.61 2.95 -2.73
N PHE A 221 6.66 3.74 -2.90
CA PHE A 221 7.99 3.23 -3.19
C PHE A 221 8.61 2.46 -2.01
N SER A 222 8.31 2.83 -0.76
CA SER A 222 8.73 2.07 0.42
C SER A 222 8.16 0.65 0.41
N THR A 223 6.90 0.50 0.03
CA THR A 223 6.23 -0.80 -0.12
C THR A 223 6.81 -1.60 -1.30
N VAL A 224 7.08 -0.93 -2.43
CA VAL A 224 7.74 -1.57 -3.59
C VAL A 224 9.09 -2.15 -3.21
N ILE A 225 9.93 -1.40 -2.48
CA ILE A 225 11.23 -1.88 -1.97
C ILE A 225 11.04 -3.12 -1.09
N ALA A 226 10.04 -3.14 -0.20
CA ALA A 226 9.79 -4.28 0.68
C ALA A 226 9.48 -5.57 -0.11
N VAL A 227 8.63 -5.46 -1.12
CA VAL A 227 8.31 -6.60 -2.01
C VAL A 227 9.51 -7.02 -2.86
N PHE A 228 10.27 -6.06 -3.39
CA PHE A 228 11.47 -6.35 -4.20
C PHE A 228 12.55 -7.03 -3.37
N GLU A 229 12.74 -6.61 -2.11
CA GLU A 229 13.68 -7.25 -1.19
C GLU A 229 13.30 -8.71 -0.94
N ASN A 230 12.00 -9.01 -0.77
CA ASN A 230 11.54 -10.39 -0.63
C ASN A 230 11.93 -11.25 -1.84
N LEU A 231 11.75 -10.74 -3.07
CA LEU A 231 12.14 -11.43 -4.30
C LEU A 231 13.66 -11.63 -4.40
N VAL A 232 14.45 -10.62 -4.02
CA VAL A 232 15.92 -10.71 -4.01
C VAL A 232 16.40 -11.71 -2.97
N ALA A 233 15.83 -11.66 -1.74
CA ALA A 233 16.15 -12.60 -0.67
C ALA A 233 15.83 -14.03 -1.09
N PHE A 234 14.70 -14.28 -1.71
CA PHE A 234 14.34 -15.62 -2.22
C PHE A 234 15.41 -16.19 -3.17
N LEU A 235 15.88 -15.41 -4.15
CA LEU A 235 16.92 -15.90 -5.08
C LEU A 235 18.29 -16.02 -4.42
N THR A 236 18.62 -15.14 -3.48
CA THR A 236 19.90 -15.22 -2.75
C THR A 236 19.95 -16.43 -1.81
N ASP A 237 18.89 -16.64 -1.05
CA ASP A 237 18.86 -17.65 0.01
C ASP A 237 18.60 -19.06 -0.54
N THR A 238 17.75 -19.17 -1.59
CA THR A 238 17.41 -20.48 -2.16
C THR A 238 18.44 -20.97 -3.17
N PHE A 239 18.98 -20.06 -4.01
CA PHE A 239 19.87 -20.42 -5.12
C PHE A 239 21.31 -19.97 -4.92
N GLY A 240 21.64 -19.33 -3.79
CA GLY A 240 23.00 -18.86 -3.51
C GLY A 240 23.49 -17.74 -4.47
N MET A 241 22.58 -17.02 -5.12
CA MET A 241 22.94 -15.98 -6.07
C MET A 241 23.49 -14.75 -5.36
N SER A 242 24.42 -14.02 -6.01
CA SER A 242 24.79 -12.70 -5.50
C SER A 242 23.61 -11.72 -5.60
N ARG A 243 23.49 -10.80 -4.63
CA ARG A 243 22.41 -9.81 -4.58
C ARG A 243 22.28 -9.01 -5.88
N THR A 244 23.39 -8.61 -6.47
CA THR A 244 23.38 -7.86 -7.75
C THR A 244 22.76 -8.69 -8.86
N LYS A 245 23.16 -9.96 -9.00
CA LYS A 245 22.62 -10.87 -10.02
C LYS A 245 21.12 -11.13 -9.76
N ALA A 246 20.73 -11.39 -8.52
CA ALA A 246 19.33 -11.58 -8.13
C ALA A 246 18.49 -10.34 -8.42
N SER A 247 19.00 -9.15 -8.13
CA SER A 247 18.31 -7.88 -8.42
C SER A 247 18.09 -7.64 -9.91
N ILE A 248 19.10 -7.93 -10.75
CA ILE A 248 18.97 -7.77 -12.21
C ILE A 248 17.93 -8.75 -12.76
N ILE A 249 18.01 -10.02 -12.38
CA ILE A 249 17.07 -11.05 -12.85
C ILE A 249 15.64 -10.69 -12.43
N ASN A 250 15.43 -10.39 -11.14
CA ASN A 250 14.11 -10.00 -10.66
C ASN A 250 13.60 -8.70 -11.30
N GLY A 251 14.49 -7.73 -11.56
CA GLY A 251 14.15 -6.49 -12.25
C GLY A 251 13.59 -6.74 -13.66
N ILE A 252 14.25 -7.61 -14.42
CA ILE A 252 13.78 -8.02 -15.74
C ILE A 252 12.43 -8.74 -15.64
N ILE A 253 12.33 -9.73 -14.76
CA ILE A 253 11.09 -10.50 -14.56
C ILE A 253 9.94 -9.56 -14.15
N MET A 254 10.15 -8.69 -13.15
CA MET A 254 9.13 -7.76 -12.67
C MET A 254 8.70 -6.77 -13.73
N PHE A 255 9.64 -6.24 -14.51
CA PHE A 255 9.32 -5.32 -15.60
C PHE A 255 8.33 -5.96 -16.57
N PHE A 256 8.66 -7.15 -17.11
CA PHE A 256 7.76 -7.86 -18.02
C PHE A 256 6.46 -8.34 -17.35
N ALA A 257 6.51 -8.77 -16.11
CA ALA A 257 5.34 -9.22 -15.36
C ALA A 257 4.34 -8.09 -15.05
N CYS A 258 4.77 -6.83 -15.04
CA CYS A 258 3.89 -5.67 -14.85
C CYS A 258 3.27 -5.15 -16.16
N LEU A 259 3.77 -5.55 -17.34
CA LEU A 259 3.24 -5.08 -18.62
C LEU A 259 1.76 -5.44 -18.85
N PRO A 260 1.26 -6.64 -18.49
CA PRO A 260 -0.16 -6.96 -18.61
C PRO A 260 -1.06 -5.96 -17.88
N CYS A 261 -0.66 -5.51 -16.69
CA CYS A 261 -1.39 -4.49 -15.94
C CYS A 261 -1.49 -3.17 -16.74
N ILE A 262 -0.38 -2.72 -17.36
CA ILE A 262 -0.36 -1.52 -18.21
C ILE A 262 -1.25 -1.72 -19.44
N PHE A 263 -1.08 -2.82 -20.13
CA PHE A 263 -1.83 -3.10 -21.36
C PHE A 263 -3.34 -3.24 -21.11
N GLY A 264 -3.75 -3.63 -19.91
CA GLY A 264 -5.15 -3.69 -19.51
C GLY A 264 -5.88 -2.34 -19.59
N PHE A 265 -5.18 -1.21 -19.55
CA PHE A 265 -5.78 0.13 -19.70
C PHE A 265 -5.86 0.63 -21.13
N ASN A 266 -5.11 0.03 -22.06
CA ASN A 266 -5.01 0.50 -23.45
C ASN A 266 -5.16 -0.63 -24.48
N ILE A 267 -4.10 -1.41 -24.75
CA ILE A 267 -4.08 -2.44 -25.80
C ILE A 267 -5.08 -3.57 -25.50
N TRP A 268 -5.25 -3.93 -24.22
CA TRP A 268 -6.14 -5.00 -23.75
C TRP A 268 -7.36 -4.49 -22.99
N LYS A 269 -7.77 -3.24 -23.21
CA LYS A 269 -8.91 -2.62 -22.49
C LYS A 269 -10.21 -3.42 -22.57
N ASP A 270 -10.41 -4.15 -23.67
CA ASP A 270 -11.60 -4.97 -23.89
C ASP A 270 -11.43 -6.41 -23.37
N PHE A 271 -10.24 -6.74 -22.85
CA PHE A 271 -9.95 -8.04 -22.27
C PHE A 271 -10.44 -8.10 -20.82
N ASN A 272 -11.53 -8.82 -20.60
CA ASN A 272 -12.16 -8.99 -19.30
C ASN A 272 -12.26 -10.46 -18.93
N ILE A 273 -11.80 -10.81 -17.74
CA ILE A 273 -11.98 -12.14 -17.15
C ILE A 273 -12.87 -11.99 -15.91
N LEU A 274 -13.94 -12.76 -15.83
CA LEU A 274 -14.93 -12.68 -14.73
C LEU A 274 -15.51 -11.25 -14.55
N GLY A 275 -15.64 -10.49 -15.64
CA GLY A 275 -16.12 -9.11 -15.59
C GLY A 275 -15.13 -8.10 -15.02
N LYS A 276 -13.87 -8.48 -14.83
CA LYS A 276 -12.81 -7.62 -14.28
C LYS A 276 -11.73 -7.35 -15.34
N GLY A 277 -11.26 -6.11 -15.40
CA GLY A 277 -10.06 -5.75 -16.14
C GLY A 277 -8.80 -6.38 -15.53
N VAL A 278 -7.66 -6.27 -16.23
CA VAL A 278 -6.41 -6.91 -15.78
C VAL A 278 -5.98 -6.46 -14.41
N LEU A 279 -5.99 -5.14 -14.13
CA LEU A 279 -5.62 -4.60 -12.82
C LEU A 279 -6.53 -5.15 -11.70
N ASP A 280 -7.85 -5.08 -11.91
CA ASP A 280 -8.82 -5.54 -10.92
C ASP A 280 -8.75 -7.05 -10.70
N LEU A 281 -8.41 -7.81 -11.76
CA LEU A 281 -8.19 -9.25 -11.65
C LEU A 281 -6.92 -9.56 -10.84
N GLU A 282 -5.80 -8.87 -11.11
CA GLU A 282 -4.57 -9.02 -10.34
C GLU A 282 -4.81 -8.68 -8.86
N ASP A 283 -5.52 -7.57 -8.60
CA ASP A 283 -5.86 -7.16 -7.23
C ASP A 283 -6.77 -8.18 -6.55
N PHE A 284 -7.79 -8.66 -7.24
CA PHE A 284 -8.69 -9.69 -6.73
C PHE A 284 -7.93 -10.97 -6.33
N VAL A 285 -7.04 -11.45 -7.21
CA VAL A 285 -6.23 -12.65 -6.95
C VAL A 285 -5.30 -12.44 -5.76
N VAL A 286 -4.66 -11.29 -5.66
CA VAL A 286 -3.77 -10.98 -4.52
C VAL A 286 -4.59 -10.84 -3.24
N SER A 287 -5.56 -9.94 -3.21
CA SER A 287 -6.25 -9.54 -1.98
C SER A 287 -7.19 -10.61 -1.43
N ASN A 288 -7.89 -11.33 -2.31
CA ASN A 288 -8.90 -12.31 -1.89
C ASN A 288 -8.40 -13.76 -1.88
N LEU A 289 -7.32 -14.08 -2.59
CA LEU A 289 -6.79 -15.44 -2.66
C LEU A 289 -5.43 -15.58 -1.98
N LEU A 290 -4.40 -14.86 -2.48
CA LEU A 290 -3.02 -15.10 -2.07
C LEU A 290 -2.73 -14.61 -0.65
N LEU A 291 -3.21 -13.43 -0.27
CA LEU A 291 -2.98 -12.89 1.07
C LEU A 291 -3.61 -13.75 2.18
N PRO A 292 -4.91 -14.12 2.12
CA PRO A 292 -5.50 -14.97 3.15
C PRO A 292 -4.88 -16.37 3.20
N ILE A 293 -4.57 -16.98 2.04
CA ILE A 293 -3.91 -18.29 2.01
C ILE A 293 -2.51 -18.21 2.60
N GLY A 294 -1.70 -17.23 2.20
CA GLY A 294 -0.36 -17.01 2.73
C GLY A 294 -0.37 -16.80 4.24
N ALA A 295 -1.24 -15.90 4.72
CA ALA A 295 -1.40 -15.65 6.15
C ALA A 295 -1.82 -16.90 6.93
N MET A 296 -2.72 -17.73 6.37
CA MET A 296 -3.12 -19.01 6.95
C MET A 296 -1.95 -19.98 7.03
N VAL A 297 -1.14 -20.09 5.98
CA VAL A 297 0.05 -20.98 5.96
C VAL A 297 1.02 -20.57 7.05
N TYR A 298 1.37 -19.28 7.17
CA TYR A 298 2.26 -18.78 8.23
C TYR A 298 1.71 -19.02 9.63
N LEU A 299 0.41 -18.72 9.83
CA LEU A 299 -0.26 -18.92 11.11
C LEU A 299 -0.23 -20.40 11.53
N LEU A 300 -0.59 -21.29 10.63
CA LEU A 300 -0.56 -22.74 10.91
C LEU A 300 0.86 -23.26 11.15
N PHE A 301 1.83 -22.79 10.39
CA PHE A 301 3.23 -23.13 10.61
C PHE A 301 3.71 -22.70 12.01
N CYS A 302 3.38 -21.48 12.44
CA CYS A 302 3.77 -20.97 13.75
C CYS A 302 3.03 -21.62 14.93
N THR A 303 1.76 -22.07 14.72
CA THR A 303 0.89 -22.48 15.84
C THR A 303 0.65 -23.98 15.96
N THR A 304 0.97 -24.78 14.91
CA THR A 304 0.72 -26.23 14.90
C THR A 304 1.98 -27.05 15.09
N LYS A 305 1.80 -28.30 15.47
CA LYS A 305 2.91 -29.27 15.65
C LYS A 305 3.55 -29.72 14.32
N PHE A 306 2.88 -29.50 13.18
CA PHE A 306 3.41 -29.83 11.84
C PHE A 306 4.45 -28.82 11.36
N GLY A 307 4.47 -27.62 11.93
CA GLY A 307 5.44 -26.56 11.65
C GLY A 307 6.36 -26.32 12.84
N TRP A 308 6.62 -25.03 13.10
CA TRP A 308 7.51 -24.59 14.18
C TRP A 308 6.94 -24.86 15.57
N GLY A 309 5.63 -24.78 15.73
CA GLY A 309 4.92 -24.99 16.97
C GLY A 309 4.79 -23.74 17.84
N PHE A 310 3.69 -23.66 18.59
CA PHE A 310 3.35 -22.46 19.36
C PHE A 310 4.39 -22.08 20.42
N ASP A 311 5.01 -23.05 21.08
CA ASP A 311 5.92 -22.74 22.17
C ASP A 311 7.24 -22.13 21.65
N ASN A 312 7.79 -22.62 20.53
CA ASN A 312 8.94 -22.03 19.87
C ASN A 312 8.63 -20.64 19.30
N TYR A 313 7.46 -20.48 18.66
CA TYR A 313 6.98 -19.19 18.20
C TYR A 313 6.84 -18.19 19.35
N PHE A 314 6.27 -18.62 20.49
CA PHE A 314 6.08 -17.79 21.66
C PHE A 314 7.42 -17.33 22.26
N GLU A 315 8.40 -18.22 22.33
CA GLU A 315 9.73 -17.91 22.84
C GLU A 315 10.45 -16.89 21.94
N GLU A 316 10.41 -17.09 20.64
CA GLU A 316 11.02 -16.16 19.68
C GLU A 316 10.32 -14.79 19.70
N CYS A 317 9.00 -14.74 19.74
CA CYS A 317 8.25 -13.48 19.83
C CYS A 317 8.60 -12.65 21.08
N ASN A 318 9.03 -13.33 22.16
CA ASN A 318 9.36 -12.73 23.44
C ASN A 318 10.87 -12.57 23.68
N THR A 319 11.70 -12.95 22.71
CA THR A 319 13.16 -12.76 22.81
C THR A 319 13.48 -11.27 22.64
N GLY A 320 14.31 -10.73 23.54
CA GLY A 320 14.70 -9.31 23.55
C GLY A 320 13.90 -8.44 24.52
N LYS A 321 14.07 -7.12 24.37
CA LYS A 321 13.42 -6.08 25.21
C LYS A 321 12.23 -5.47 24.47
N GLY A 322 11.10 -5.30 25.13
CA GLY A 322 9.91 -4.68 24.59
C GLY A 322 8.62 -5.31 25.09
N LEU A 323 7.49 -5.03 24.41
CA LEU A 323 6.20 -5.64 24.69
C LEU A 323 6.27 -7.15 24.44
N LYS A 324 5.73 -7.93 25.35
CA LYS A 324 5.75 -9.38 25.27
C LYS A 324 4.38 -9.96 24.97
N LEU A 325 4.35 -10.94 24.10
CA LEU A 325 3.16 -11.75 23.82
C LEU A 325 2.74 -12.51 25.08
N SER A 326 1.46 -12.43 25.44
CA SER A 326 0.92 -13.19 26.58
C SER A 326 0.48 -14.59 26.14
N ARG A 327 0.71 -15.59 26.99
CA ARG A 327 0.22 -16.97 26.75
C ARG A 327 -1.31 -17.07 26.71
N VAL A 328 -2.02 -16.10 27.27
CA VAL A 328 -3.49 -16.02 27.19
C VAL A 328 -3.96 -15.92 25.73
N LEU A 329 -3.16 -15.37 24.83
CA LEU A 329 -3.47 -15.29 23.41
C LEU A 329 -3.33 -16.61 22.63
N LYS A 330 -2.78 -17.67 23.26
CA LYS A 330 -2.63 -18.98 22.61
C LYS A 330 -3.91 -19.52 21.97
N PRO A 331 -5.05 -19.61 22.68
CA PRO A 331 -6.30 -20.11 22.09
C PRO A 331 -6.82 -19.20 20.97
N TYR A 332 -6.65 -17.89 21.09
CA TYR A 332 -7.01 -16.95 20.03
C TYR A 332 -6.19 -17.20 18.75
N LEU A 333 -4.88 -17.22 18.86
CA LEU A 333 -3.97 -17.44 17.71
C LEU A 333 -4.15 -18.83 17.08
N LYS A 334 -4.46 -19.85 17.90
CA LYS A 334 -4.54 -21.23 17.42
C LYS A 334 -5.90 -21.61 16.83
N TYR A 335 -7.00 -21.00 17.32
CA TYR A 335 -8.36 -21.40 16.95
C TYR A 335 -9.20 -20.27 16.39
N ALA A 336 -9.24 -19.11 17.04
CA ALA A 336 -10.08 -18.00 16.59
C ALA A 336 -9.54 -17.32 15.34
N LEU A 337 -8.25 -17.04 15.29
CA LEU A 337 -7.65 -16.35 14.17
C LEU A 337 -7.71 -17.15 12.83
N PRO A 338 -7.47 -18.47 12.79
CA PRO A 338 -7.70 -19.26 11.58
C PRO A 338 -9.14 -19.16 11.07
N VAL A 339 -10.13 -19.19 11.96
CA VAL A 339 -11.55 -19.07 11.59
C VAL A 339 -11.83 -17.69 10.99
N LEU A 340 -11.28 -16.63 11.60
CA LEU A 340 -11.42 -15.28 11.06
C LEU A 340 -10.80 -15.14 9.65
N ILE A 341 -9.62 -15.74 9.43
CA ILE A 341 -8.98 -15.74 8.10
C ILE A 341 -9.85 -16.48 7.08
N VAL A 342 -10.43 -17.63 7.44
CA VAL A 342 -11.37 -18.35 6.56
C VAL A 342 -12.60 -17.52 6.24
N ILE A 343 -13.15 -16.79 7.21
CA ILE A 343 -14.30 -15.90 6.97
C ILE A 343 -13.94 -14.81 5.96
N VAL A 344 -12.80 -14.14 6.13
CA VAL A 344 -12.31 -13.12 5.18
C VAL A 344 -12.13 -13.71 3.79
N PHE A 345 -11.48 -14.89 3.70
CA PHE A 345 -11.28 -15.60 2.45
C PHE A 345 -12.59 -15.91 1.74
N VAL A 346 -13.54 -16.53 2.42
CA VAL A 346 -14.84 -16.91 1.84
C VAL A 346 -15.64 -15.68 1.38
N GLN A 347 -15.63 -14.60 2.18
CA GLN A 347 -16.36 -13.39 1.83
C GLN A 347 -15.74 -12.63 0.66
N GLY A 348 -14.44 -12.74 0.44
CA GLY A 348 -13.79 -12.23 -0.76
C GLY A 348 -14.34 -12.80 -2.08
N PHE A 349 -15.04 -13.94 -2.04
CA PHE A 349 -15.67 -14.56 -3.19
C PHE A 349 -17.20 -14.35 -3.28
N ILE A 350 -17.85 -14.01 -2.17
CA ILE A 350 -19.31 -13.88 -2.09
C ILE A 350 -19.75 -12.41 -2.20
N GLY A 351 -18.90 -11.48 -1.81
CA GLY A 351 -19.16 -10.03 -1.81
C GLY A 351 -18.62 -9.35 -3.03
#